data_9afadac8f6fad666d456d189981e816e
#
_entry.id   9afadac8f6fad666d456d189981e816e
#
_cell.length_a   1.000
_cell.length_b   1.000
_cell.length_c   1.000
_cell.angle_alpha   90.00
_cell.angle_beta   90.00
_cell.angle_gamma   90.00
#
_symmetry.space_group_name_H-M   'P 1'
#
loop_
_entity.id
_entity.type
_entity.pdbx_description
1 polymer ?
#
loop_
_entity_poly.entity_id
_entity_poly.type
_entity_poly.pdbx_seq_one_letter_code
_entity_poly.pdbx_strand_id
1 'polypeptide(L)'
;MKRFPVAIGVVLALCRMTYGADVDELESALPGIFAKSAAHYRALDAAATPLMKRADGRMMVPQGFKRDKKELDMRLIEWWTSGHYPGALWYLYEATGDGFFKVRATVWTENLKPISTYTGNHDIGFMMYCSFGNARRILKTDRYDNLLVEAAGTLCLRFEPKLGVIRSWGKITDRKDFLVIPDNMMNLELLEWAAKSSEGKKRFADIARSHATVTMKNHFRADGGTYHVLNYSQKDLRVQEIRRGQGASCFTAWSRGQSWAIYGYTMMYRETGDKAYLDFAQKVADYAINHPNMPEDGIPFWDFGAPGEERDSSAGSIMASGLFELSGFVGGMKGESYRDFAVKQLLALASPAYFSEGDEIGHFLLKHGVGAKPKDSEVDTPLNYGDYYFLEALLRFRKMVKSGN
;
A
#
# COMPACT_ATOMS: atom_id res chain seq x y z
N MET A 1 -0.50 -31.39 46.01
CA MET A 1 0.07 -30.27 45.27
C MET A 1 1.17 -30.81 44.35
N LYS A 2 0.89 -30.99 43.07
CA LYS A 2 1.88 -31.32 42.03
C LYS A 2 1.87 -30.25 40.96
N ARG A 3 3.03 -29.65 40.74
CA ARG A 3 3.32 -28.54 39.87
C ARG A 3 3.24 -28.95 38.42
N PHE A 4 2.51 -28.16 37.59
CA PHE A 4 2.61 -28.18 36.13
C PHE A 4 3.31 -26.89 35.69
N PRO A 5 4.60 -26.91 35.34
CA PRO A 5 5.19 -25.82 34.55
C PRO A 5 5.91 -26.27 33.25
N VAL A 6 5.68 -27.51 32.74
CA VAL A 6 6.48 -28.02 31.62
C VAL A 6 5.78 -27.73 30.23
N ALA A 7 4.46 -27.61 30.20
CA ALA A 7 3.77 -27.49 28.92
C ALA A 7 3.93 -26.11 28.21
N ILE A 8 4.04 -25.03 28.96
CA ILE A 8 4.14 -23.66 28.38
C ILE A 8 5.51 -23.43 27.73
N GLY A 9 6.59 -23.94 28.34
CA GLY A 9 7.95 -23.81 27.80
C GLY A 9 8.17 -24.58 26.50
N VAL A 10 7.52 -25.74 26.34
CA VAL A 10 7.66 -26.58 25.13
C VAL A 10 6.86 -26.00 23.96
N VAL A 11 5.68 -25.43 24.19
CA VAL A 11 4.87 -24.77 23.15
C VAL A 11 5.55 -23.49 22.65
N LEU A 12 6.16 -22.70 23.54
CA LEU A 12 6.93 -21.51 23.16
C LEU A 12 8.24 -21.87 22.42
N ALA A 13 8.90 -22.96 22.77
CA ALA A 13 10.11 -23.40 22.07
C ALA A 13 9.80 -24.00 20.70
N LEU A 14 8.71 -24.77 20.56
CA LEU A 14 8.25 -25.30 19.28
C LEU A 14 7.77 -24.16 18.35
N CYS A 15 7.06 -23.17 18.88
CA CYS A 15 6.66 -21.99 18.11
C CYS A 15 7.90 -21.21 17.61
N ARG A 16 8.90 -20.96 18.45
CA ARG A 16 10.15 -20.31 18.03
C ARG A 16 10.96 -21.12 17.00
N MET A 17 10.93 -22.45 17.06
CA MET A 17 11.62 -23.29 16.06
C MET A 17 10.95 -23.24 14.69
N THR A 18 9.61 -23.21 14.62
CA THR A 18 8.89 -23.08 13.34
C THR A 18 9.06 -21.71 12.71
N TYR A 19 9.00 -20.64 13.49
CA TYR A 19 9.12 -19.26 12.97
C TYR A 19 10.54 -18.89 12.52
N GLY A 20 11.58 -19.41 13.18
CA GLY A 20 12.95 -19.27 12.68
C GLY A 20 13.13 -19.94 11.32
N ALA A 21 12.49 -21.09 11.10
CA ALA A 21 12.53 -21.81 9.83
C ALA A 21 11.86 -21.00 8.68
N ASP A 22 10.76 -20.32 8.93
CA ASP A 22 10.06 -19.51 7.92
C ASP A 22 10.89 -18.29 7.49
N VAL A 23 11.61 -17.64 8.42
CA VAL A 23 12.53 -16.55 8.12
C VAL A 23 13.70 -17.03 7.26
N ASP A 24 14.32 -18.17 7.64
CA ASP A 24 15.44 -18.79 6.92
C ASP A 24 14.99 -19.25 5.51
N GLU A 25 13.78 -19.80 5.39
CA GLU A 25 13.17 -20.20 4.13
C GLU A 25 13.00 -18.99 3.20
N LEU A 26 12.39 -17.91 3.68
CA LEU A 26 12.18 -16.71 2.89
C LEU A 26 13.51 -16.05 2.51
N GLU A 27 14.49 -16.00 3.44
CA GLU A 27 15.81 -15.45 3.15
C GLU A 27 16.52 -16.24 2.04
N SER A 28 16.47 -17.56 2.12
CA SER A 28 17.03 -18.46 1.10
C SER A 28 16.34 -18.30 -0.27
N ALA A 29 15.02 -18.11 -0.28
CA ALA A 29 14.23 -17.94 -1.51
C ALA A 29 14.38 -16.54 -2.15
N LEU A 30 14.76 -15.53 -1.37
CA LEU A 30 14.72 -14.12 -1.77
C LEU A 30 15.47 -13.80 -3.08
N PRO A 31 16.72 -14.30 -3.31
CA PRO A 31 17.40 -14.05 -4.60
C PRO A 31 16.63 -14.60 -5.79
N GLY A 32 16.03 -15.78 -5.65
CA GLY A 32 15.22 -16.42 -6.69
C GLY A 32 13.94 -15.64 -6.97
N ILE A 33 13.27 -15.13 -5.92
CA ILE A 33 12.07 -14.32 -6.06
C ILE A 33 12.39 -13.02 -6.83
N PHE A 34 13.47 -12.30 -6.48
CA PHE A 34 13.87 -11.10 -7.21
C PHE A 34 14.28 -11.39 -8.65
N ALA A 35 14.98 -12.51 -8.91
CA ALA A 35 15.35 -12.89 -10.28
C ALA A 35 14.12 -13.18 -11.15
N LYS A 36 13.13 -13.91 -10.63
CA LYS A 36 11.86 -14.16 -11.31
C LYS A 36 11.09 -12.86 -11.53
N SER A 37 10.96 -12.02 -10.50
CA SER A 37 10.30 -10.70 -10.61
C SER A 37 10.95 -9.82 -11.68
N ALA A 38 12.28 -9.82 -11.75
CA ALA A 38 13.02 -9.08 -12.77
C ALA A 38 12.73 -9.61 -14.17
N ALA A 39 12.66 -10.92 -14.38
CA ALA A 39 12.32 -11.52 -15.67
C ALA A 39 10.89 -11.13 -16.09
N HIS A 40 9.91 -11.23 -15.18
CA HIS A 40 8.53 -10.82 -15.44
C HIS A 40 8.43 -9.34 -15.85
N TYR A 41 9.05 -8.43 -15.09
CA TYR A 41 8.98 -7.00 -15.36
C TYR A 41 9.74 -6.58 -16.62
N ARG A 42 10.75 -7.33 -17.07
CA ARG A 42 11.35 -7.12 -18.39
C ARG A 42 10.36 -7.43 -19.51
N ALA A 43 9.64 -8.54 -19.40
CA ALA A 43 8.63 -8.93 -20.37
C ALA A 43 7.41 -7.99 -20.33
N LEU A 44 6.95 -7.61 -19.13
CA LEU A 44 5.88 -6.62 -18.95
C LEU A 44 6.25 -5.28 -19.58
N ASP A 45 7.48 -4.79 -19.34
CA ASP A 45 7.94 -3.52 -19.92
C ASP A 45 8.03 -3.58 -21.45
N ALA A 46 8.48 -4.70 -22.01
CA ALA A 46 8.50 -4.91 -23.45
C ALA A 46 7.08 -4.88 -24.07
N ALA A 47 6.10 -5.51 -23.40
CA ALA A 47 4.70 -5.51 -23.82
C ALA A 47 4.01 -4.15 -23.62
N ALA A 48 4.31 -3.42 -22.53
CA ALA A 48 3.67 -2.16 -22.19
C ALA A 48 4.23 -0.95 -22.96
N THR A 49 5.51 -0.98 -23.34
CA THR A 49 6.19 0.16 -23.98
C THR A 49 5.50 0.64 -25.28
N PRO A 50 5.08 -0.23 -26.20
CA PRO A 50 4.34 0.20 -27.40
C PRO A 50 2.99 0.86 -27.09
N LEU A 51 2.41 0.56 -25.90
CA LEU A 51 1.11 1.05 -25.43
C LEU A 51 1.21 2.28 -24.54
N MET A 52 2.43 2.76 -24.25
CA MET A 52 2.69 3.90 -23.34
C MET A 52 1.99 5.18 -23.77
N LYS A 53 1.76 5.36 -25.06
CA LYS A 53 1.11 6.54 -25.62
C LYS A 53 -0.12 6.14 -26.42
N ARG A 54 -1.26 6.67 -26.02
CA ARG A 54 -2.52 6.48 -26.73
C ARG A 54 -2.54 7.28 -28.06
N ALA A 55 -3.42 6.90 -28.99
CA ALA A 55 -3.52 7.56 -30.31
C ALA A 55 -3.80 9.08 -30.24
N ASP A 56 -4.49 9.53 -29.20
CA ASP A 56 -4.75 10.97 -28.94
C ASP A 56 -3.59 11.71 -28.25
N GLY A 57 -2.45 11.04 -28.07
CA GLY A 57 -1.24 11.62 -27.48
C GLY A 57 -1.14 11.49 -25.96
N ARG A 58 -2.21 11.07 -25.25
CA ARG A 58 -2.19 10.92 -23.79
C ARG A 58 -1.33 9.75 -23.36
N MET A 59 -0.65 9.93 -22.23
CA MET A 59 0.22 8.91 -21.65
C MET A 59 -0.58 7.88 -20.86
N MET A 60 -0.15 6.63 -20.95
CA MET A 60 -0.77 5.46 -20.33
C MET A 60 0.25 4.72 -19.45
N VAL A 61 -0.25 3.96 -18.46
CA VAL A 61 0.55 3.11 -17.55
C VAL A 61 -0.15 1.76 -17.41
N PRO A 62 0.57 0.62 -17.35
CA PRO A 62 -0.04 -0.68 -17.13
C PRO A 62 -0.60 -0.77 -15.71
N GLN A 63 -1.86 -1.16 -15.61
CA GLN A 63 -2.63 -1.31 -14.37
C GLN A 63 -2.77 -2.76 -13.95
N GLY A 64 -3.10 -3.63 -14.90
CA GLY A 64 -3.43 -5.01 -14.70
C GLY A 64 -3.54 -5.76 -16.04
N PHE A 65 -4.25 -6.88 -16.02
CA PHE A 65 -4.43 -7.72 -17.20
C PHE A 65 -5.88 -8.18 -17.33
N LYS A 66 -6.46 -7.99 -18.50
CA LYS A 66 -7.82 -8.43 -18.84
C LYS A 66 -7.75 -9.84 -19.41
N ARG A 67 -8.04 -10.84 -18.58
CA ARG A 67 -7.92 -12.26 -18.93
C ARG A 67 -8.82 -12.66 -20.12
N ASP A 68 -10.04 -12.10 -20.17
CA ASP A 68 -11.02 -12.36 -21.24
C ASP A 68 -10.52 -11.92 -22.62
N LYS A 69 -9.74 -10.85 -22.67
CA LYS A 69 -9.18 -10.27 -23.90
C LYS A 69 -7.72 -10.63 -24.14
N LYS A 70 -7.05 -11.20 -23.15
CA LYS A 70 -5.60 -11.45 -23.16
C LYS A 70 -4.79 -10.19 -23.48
N GLU A 71 -5.16 -9.06 -22.90
CA GLU A 71 -4.53 -7.76 -23.12
C GLU A 71 -4.16 -7.07 -21.81
N LEU A 72 -3.12 -6.23 -21.85
CA LEU A 72 -2.78 -5.35 -20.72
C LEU A 72 -3.91 -4.33 -20.49
N ASP A 73 -4.34 -4.16 -19.25
CA ASP A 73 -5.21 -3.06 -18.86
C ASP A 73 -4.37 -1.78 -18.68
N MET A 74 -4.30 -0.99 -19.73
CA MET A 74 -3.59 0.30 -19.73
C MET A 74 -4.52 1.40 -19.25
N ARG A 75 -4.06 2.23 -18.30
CA ARG A 75 -4.80 3.38 -17.78
C ARG A 75 -4.08 4.69 -18.06
N LEU A 76 -4.83 5.77 -18.13
CA LEU A 76 -4.25 7.11 -18.22
C LEU A 76 -3.42 7.42 -16.97
N ILE A 77 -2.44 8.29 -17.11
CA ILE A 77 -1.56 8.69 -15.98
C ILE A 77 -2.32 9.36 -14.83
N GLU A 78 -3.52 9.87 -15.06
CA GLU A 78 -4.41 10.44 -14.03
C GLU A 78 -5.10 9.36 -13.18
N TRP A 79 -4.94 8.08 -13.53
CA TRP A 79 -5.47 6.98 -12.73
C TRP A 79 -4.62 6.80 -11.46
N TRP A 80 -5.26 6.59 -10.35
CA TRP A 80 -4.66 6.61 -9.01
C TRP A 80 -3.45 5.69 -8.81
N THR A 81 -3.34 4.62 -9.59
CA THR A 81 -2.25 3.64 -9.48
C THR A 81 -1.06 3.96 -10.36
N SER A 82 -1.05 5.05 -11.10
CA SER A 82 -0.04 5.32 -12.15
C SER A 82 1.40 5.37 -11.63
N GLY A 83 1.60 5.70 -10.34
CA GLY A 83 2.91 5.73 -9.72
C GLY A 83 3.49 4.36 -9.35
N HIS A 84 2.66 3.31 -9.23
CA HIS A 84 3.11 2.03 -8.72
C HIS A 84 3.96 1.23 -9.71
N TYR A 85 3.58 1.22 -10.99
CA TYR A 85 4.38 0.54 -11.99
C TYR A 85 5.82 1.08 -12.11
N PRO A 86 6.05 2.38 -12.32
CA PRO A 86 7.41 2.93 -12.25
C PRO A 86 8.07 2.72 -10.88
N GLY A 87 7.31 2.76 -9.79
CA GLY A 87 7.79 2.46 -8.45
C GLY A 87 8.31 1.03 -8.31
N ALA A 88 7.61 0.04 -8.87
CA ALA A 88 8.06 -1.35 -8.90
C ALA A 88 9.35 -1.52 -9.70
N LEU A 89 9.51 -0.81 -10.81
CA LEU A 89 10.77 -0.78 -11.57
C LEU A 89 11.92 -0.18 -10.75
N TRP A 90 11.65 0.85 -9.94
CA TRP A 90 12.65 1.41 -9.00
C TRP A 90 13.04 0.39 -7.94
N TYR A 91 12.10 -0.35 -7.38
CA TYR A 91 12.39 -1.41 -6.41
C TYR A 91 13.20 -2.56 -7.03
N LEU A 92 12.92 -2.94 -8.27
CA LEU A 92 13.72 -3.92 -8.97
C LEU A 92 15.15 -3.43 -9.23
N TYR A 93 15.34 -2.14 -9.54
CA TYR A 93 16.69 -1.55 -9.59
C TYR A 93 17.39 -1.63 -8.22
N GLU A 94 16.70 -1.26 -7.14
CA GLU A 94 17.24 -1.35 -5.76
C GLU A 94 17.56 -2.79 -5.35
N ALA A 95 16.75 -3.74 -5.81
CA ALA A 95 16.92 -5.15 -5.50
C ALA A 95 18.13 -5.77 -6.21
N THR A 96 18.31 -5.45 -7.49
CA THR A 96 19.21 -6.18 -8.41
C THR A 96 20.43 -5.38 -8.84
N GLY A 97 20.41 -4.06 -8.77
CA GLY A 97 21.43 -3.17 -9.32
C GLY A 97 21.43 -3.08 -10.85
N ASP A 98 20.47 -3.73 -11.52
CA ASP A 98 20.41 -3.84 -12.97
C ASP A 98 20.02 -2.52 -13.64
N GLY A 99 20.95 -1.93 -14.42
CA GLY A 99 20.77 -0.65 -15.09
C GLY A 99 19.56 -0.57 -16.04
N PHE A 100 19.06 -1.70 -16.54
CA PHE A 100 17.83 -1.74 -17.32
C PHE A 100 16.66 -1.14 -16.52
N PHE A 101 16.46 -1.59 -15.30
CA PHE A 101 15.37 -1.10 -14.46
C PHE A 101 15.49 0.39 -14.14
N LYS A 102 16.71 0.89 -13.88
CA LYS A 102 16.96 2.33 -13.70
C LYS A 102 16.50 3.15 -14.91
N VAL A 103 16.88 2.72 -16.11
CA VAL A 103 16.50 3.41 -17.35
C VAL A 103 14.98 3.39 -17.55
N ARG A 104 14.36 2.22 -17.42
CA ARG A 104 12.93 2.07 -17.63
C ARG A 104 12.10 2.80 -16.56
N ALA A 105 12.47 2.67 -15.28
CA ALA A 105 11.85 3.41 -14.20
C ALA A 105 11.90 4.93 -14.43
N THR A 106 13.04 5.45 -14.90
CA THR A 106 13.18 6.88 -15.22
C THR A 106 12.19 7.28 -16.32
N VAL A 107 12.12 6.53 -17.44
CA VAL A 107 11.21 6.84 -18.56
C VAL A 107 9.75 6.89 -18.09
N TRP A 108 9.28 5.86 -17.38
CA TRP A 108 7.90 5.80 -16.89
C TRP A 108 7.59 6.86 -15.84
N THR A 109 8.54 7.15 -14.93
CA THR A 109 8.40 8.22 -13.93
C THR A 109 8.28 9.59 -14.58
N GLU A 110 9.14 9.94 -15.54
CA GLU A 110 9.14 11.25 -16.20
C GLU A 110 7.81 11.55 -16.91
N ASN A 111 7.10 10.52 -17.39
CA ASN A 111 5.78 10.67 -18.00
C ASN A 111 4.68 11.13 -17.01
N LEU A 112 4.93 10.98 -15.70
CA LEU A 112 3.98 11.39 -14.66
C LEU A 112 4.15 12.86 -14.23
N LYS A 113 5.09 13.62 -14.77
CA LYS A 113 5.29 15.04 -14.41
C LYS A 113 4.01 15.88 -14.40
N PRO A 114 3.09 15.76 -15.39
CA PRO A 114 1.85 16.54 -15.39
C PRO A 114 0.95 16.29 -14.17
N ILE A 115 1.16 15.20 -13.44
CA ILE A 115 0.36 14.86 -12.26
C ILE A 115 0.65 15.79 -11.08
N SER A 116 1.79 16.48 -11.05
CA SER A 116 2.12 17.43 -9.98
C SER A 116 1.06 18.51 -9.77
N THR A 117 0.31 18.86 -10.83
CA THR A 117 -0.78 19.87 -10.80
C THR A 117 -2.18 19.28 -10.96
N TYR A 118 -2.31 17.93 -10.93
CA TYR A 118 -3.60 17.27 -11.13
C TYR A 118 -4.46 17.33 -9.87
N THR A 119 -5.65 17.91 -9.98
CA THR A 119 -6.56 18.14 -8.83
C THR A 119 -7.77 17.20 -8.77
N GLY A 120 -7.82 16.14 -9.61
CA GLY A 120 -9.00 15.29 -9.78
C GLY A 120 -9.34 14.40 -8.59
N ASN A 121 -8.33 13.93 -7.87
CA ASN A 121 -8.46 13.06 -6.67
C ASN A 121 -7.36 13.33 -5.64
N HIS A 122 -7.36 12.59 -4.53
CA HIS A 122 -6.36 12.71 -3.46
C HIS A 122 -5.10 11.86 -3.69
N ASP A 123 -5.07 11.05 -4.72
CA ASP A 123 -4.05 10.00 -4.91
C ASP A 123 -2.72 10.56 -5.46
N ILE A 124 -2.50 11.86 -5.31
CA ILE A 124 -1.27 12.54 -5.71
C ILE A 124 -0.03 11.91 -5.04
N GLY A 125 -0.16 11.49 -3.76
CA GLY A 125 0.91 10.78 -3.06
C GLY A 125 1.22 9.44 -3.73
N PHE A 126 0.22 8.61 -4.01
CA PHE A 126 0.39 7.36 -4.73
C PHE A 126 1.05 7.54 -6.10
N MET A 127 0.57 8.53 -6.86
CA MET A 127 1.08 8.77 -8.22
C MET A 127 2.50 9.34 -8.22
N MET A 128 2.79 10.31 -7.33
CA MET A 128 4.04 11.06 -7.35
C MET A 128 5.09 10.49 -6.39
N TYR A 129 4.69 10.06 -5.18
CA TYR A 129 5.69 9.63 -4.20
C TYR A 129 6.15 8.19 -4.41
N CYS A 130 5.28 7.28 -4.87
CA CYS A 130 5.68 5.94 -5.28
C CYS A 130 6.62 5.94 -6.50
N SER A 131 6.55 6.96 -7.35
CA SER A 131 7.41 7.11 -8.54
C SER A 131 8.60 8.02 -8.30
N PHE A 132 8.40 9.34 -8.27
CA PHE A 132 9.47 10.34 -8.08
C PHE A 132 10.09 10.29 -6.68
N GLY A 133 9.31 9.96 -5.64
CA GLY A 133 9.81 9.77 -4.28
C GLY A 133 10.84 8.63 -4.21
N ASN A 134 10.53 7.48 -4.83
CA ASN A 134 11.47 6.37 -4.94
C ASN A 134 12.69 6.71 -5.82
N ALA A 135 12.48 7.38 -6.96
CA ALA A 135 13.58 7.86 -7.80
C ALA A 135 14.55 8.73 -6.99
N ARG A 136 14.01 9.71 -6.24
CA ARG A 136 14.79 10.61 -5.37
C ARG A 136 15.58 9.83 -4.32
N ARG A 137 14.95 8.94 -3.60
CA ARG A 137 15.55 8.15 -2.52
C ARG A 137 16.65 7.23 -3.03
N ILE A 138 16.39 6.50 -4.10
CA ILE A 138 17.28 5.46 -4.62
C ILE A 138 18.48 6.10 -5.35
N LEU A 139 18.25 7.15 -6.12
CA LEU A 139 19.31 7.87 -6.84
C LEU A 139 20.05 8.89 -5.97
N LYS A 140 19.57 9.15 -4.73
CA LYS A 140 20.10 10.17 -3.82
C LYS A 140 20.22 11.54 -4.49
N THR A 141 19.16 11.99 -5.15
CA THR A 141 19.12 13.24 -5.93
C THR A 141 18.03 14.16 -5.41
N ASP A 142 18.23 15.47 -5.53
CA ASP A 142 17.27 16.54 -5.25
C ASP A 142 16.53 17.03 -6.52
N ARG A 143 16.87 16.46 -7.67
CA ARG A 143 16.31 16.82 -8.99
C ARG A 143 14.78 16.93 -9.02
N TYR A 144 14.09 16.14 -8.21
CA TYR A 144 12.64 16.04 -8.18
C TYR A 144 11.98 16.82 -7.03
N ASP A 145 12.76 17.48 -6.18
CA ASP A 145 12.26 18.10 -4.94
C ASP A 145 11.22 19.18 -5.23
N ASN A 146 11.46 20.08 -6.18
CA ASN A 146 10.49 21.11 -6.55
C ASN A 146 9.18 20.53 -7.09
N LEU A 147 9.27 19.48 -7.91
CA LEU A 147 8.10 18.79 -8.47
C LEU A 147 7.26 18.12 -7.38
N LEU A 148 7.91 17.44 -6.43
CA LEU A 148 7.23 16.80 -5.30
C LEU A 148 6.61 17.82 -4.34
N VAL A 149 7.27 18.97 -4.11
CA VAL A 149 6.72 20.07 -3.32
C VAL A 149 5.50 20.70 -4.01
N GLU A 150 5.52 20.85 -5.34
CA GLU A 150 4.36 21.29 -6.13
C GLU A 150 3.20 20.29 -5.98
N ALA A 151 3.47 18.99 -6.11
CA ALA A 151 2.49 17.93 -5.92
C ALA A 151 1.87 17.94 -4.51
N ALA A 152 2.69 18.14 -3.46
CA ALA A 152 2.21 18.32 -2.10
C ALA A 152 1.29 19.53 -1.96
N GLY A 153 1.65 20.66 -2.61
CA GLY A 153 0.81 21.85 -2.69
C GLY A 153 -0.54 21.56 -3.35
N THR A 154 -0.53 20.80 -4.44
CA THR A 154 -1.74 20.39 -5.18
C THR A 154 -2.66 19.52 -4.32
N LEU A 155 -2.10 18.53 -3.59
CA LEU A 155 -2.88 17.70 -2.65
C LEU A 155 -3.56 18.57 -1.57
N CYS A 156 -2.86 19.58 -1.06
CA CYS A 156 -3.40 20.50 -0.05
C CYS A 156 -4.60 21.33 -0.51
N LEU A 157 -4.82 21.49 -1.83
CA LEU A 157 -6.02 22.19 -2.36
C LEU A 157 -7.32 21.45 -2.04
N ARG A 158 -7.22 20.15 -1.70
CA ARG A 158 -8.37 19.30 -1.35
C ARG A 158 -8.68 19.30 0.15
N PHE A 159 -7.88 19.98 0.96
CA PHE A 159 -8.05 20.07 2.41
C PHE A 159 -9.14 21.08 2.79
N GLU A 160 -10.08 20.66 3.65
CA GLU A 160 -11.08 21.55 4.26
C GLU A 160 -10.71 21.83 5.73
N PRO A 161 -10.22 23.02 6.05
CA PRO A 161 -9.71 23.31 7.39
C PRO A 161 -10.73 23.14 8.51
N LYS A 162 -12.02 23.43 8.25
CA LYS A 162 -13.07 23.28 9.28
C LYS A 162 -13.39 21.83 9.60
N LEU A 163 -13.23 20.94 8.64
CA LEU A 163 -13.39 19.49 8.82
C LEU A 163 -12.10 18.81 9.28
N GLY A 164 -10.96 19.41 8.98
CA GLY A 164 -9.63 18.87 9.29
C GLY A 164 -9.22 17.68 8.43
N VAL A 165 -9.84 17.50 7.25
CA VAL A 165 -9.59 16.35 6.34
C VAL A 165 -9.43 16.76 4.89
N ILE A 166 -8.73 15.92 4.14
CA ILE A 166 -8.52 16.02 2.69
C ILE A 166 -9.64 15.24 1.99
N ARG A 167 -10.32 15.88 1.05
CA ARG A 167 -11.35 15.26 0.21
C ARG A 167 -10.74 14.20 -0.71
N SER A 168 -11.31 13.00 -0.75
CA SER A 168 -10.78 11.91 -1.55
C SER A 168 -11.02 12.10 -3.06
N TRP A 169 -12.25 12.28 -3.48
CA TRP A 169 -12.59 12.53 -4.88
C TRP A 169 -13.76 13.51 -5.02
N GLY A 170 -14.23 13.75 -6.25
CA GLY A 170 -15.18 14.79 -6.57
C GLY A 170 -14.53 16.16 -6.74
N LYS A 171 -15.28 17.12 -7.25
CA LYS A 171 -14.79 18.48 -7.46
C LYS A 171 -14.48 19.17 -6.13
N ILE A 172 -13.40 19.92 -6.07
CA ILE A 172 -13.00 20.69 -4.87
C ILE A 172 -14.13 21.66 -4.44
N THR A 173 -14.89 22.18 -5.41
CA THR A 173 -16.01 23.10 -5.20
C THR A 173 -17.33 22.42 -4.85
N ASP A 174 -17.37 21.09 -4.77
CA ASP A 174 -18.61 20.38 -4.43
C ASP A 174 -19.04 20.71 -2.99
N ARG A 175 -20.31 21.15 -2.84
CA ARG A 175 -20.90 21.50 -1.55
C ARG A 175 -21.88 20.46 -1.03
N LYS A 176 -22.26 19.48 -1.87
CA LYS A 176 -23.19 18.41 -1.50
C LYS A 176 -22.49 17.28 -0.79
N ASP A 177 -21.44 16.75 -1.40
CA ASP A 177 -20.69 15.61 -0.88
C ASP A 177 -19.27 16.03 -0.53
N PHE A 178 -18.79 15.57 0.64
CA PHE A 178 -17.38 15.65 1.04
C PHE A 178 -16.92 14.27 1.48
N LEU A 179 -16.44 13.49 0.49
CA LEU A 179 -16.11 12.08 0.67
C LEU A 179 -14.66 11.91 1.08
N VAL A 180 -14.45 11.09 2.10
CA VAL A 180 -13.12 10.71 2.61
C VAL A 180 -13.04 9.21 2.80
N ILE A 181 -11.87 8.62 2.50
CA ILE A 181 -11.57 7.20 2.67
C ILE A 181 -10.23 7.01 3.38
N PRO A 182 -9.99 5.86 4.04
CA PRO A 182 -8.75 5.57 4.76
C PRO A 182 -7.52 5.51 3.85
N ASP A 183 -7.68 5.23 2.56
CA ASP A 183 -6.61 5.20 1.54
C ASP A 183 -5.81 6.51 1.51
N ASN A 184 -6.44 7.64 1.90
CA ASN A 184 -5.78 8.93 1.94
C ASN A 184 -4.60 8.97 2.92
N MET A 185 -4.56 8.08 3.90
CA MET A 185 -3.42 7.94 4.80
C MET A 185 -2.10 7.69 4.05
N MET A 186 -2.17 6.98 2.92
CA MET A 186 -1.00 6.67 2.08
C MET A 186 -0.45 7.88 1.32
N ASN A 187 -1.27 8.93 1.13
CA ASN A 187 -0.87 10.15 0.45
C ASN A 187 -0.21 11.18 1.38
N LEU A 188 -0.27 10.95 2.69
CA LEU A 188 0.28 11.86 3.70
C LEU A 188 1.80 11.85 3.77
N GLU A 189 2.45 10.76 3.34
CA GLU A 189 3.91 10.65 3.29
C GLU A 189 4.53 11.74 2.41
N LEU A 190 3.90 12.05 1.27
CA LEU A 190 4.29 13.17 0.42
C LEU A 190 4.25 14.50 1.18
N LEU A 191 3.23 14.72 2.03
CA LEU A 191 3.10 15.96 2.80
C LEU A 191 4.14 16.06 3.92
N GLU A 192 4.36 14.97 4.67
CA GLU A 192 5.37 14.93 5.75
C GLU A 192 6.78 15.10 5.16
N TRP A 193 7.07 14.47 4.03
CA TRP A 193 8.33 14.67 3.32
C TRP A 193 8.49 16.13 2.87
N ALA A 194 7.48 16.71 2.21
CA ALA A 194 7.52 18.08 1.72
C ALA A 194 7.70 19.11 2.85
N ALA A 195 7.15 18.82 4.02
CA ALA A 195 7.33 19.67 5.21
C ALA A 195 8.79 19.70 5.70
N LYS A 196 9.53 18.58 5.54
CA LYS A 196 10.93 18.45 5.93
C LYS A 196 11.90 19.00 4.87
N SER A 197 11.51 18.96 3.60
CA SER A 197 12.37 19.29 2.46
C SER A 197 12.34 20.76 2.04
N SER A 198 11.45 21.58 2.57
CA SER A 198 11.26 22.97 2.13
C SER A 198 11.04 23.93 3.29
N GLU A 199 11.79 25.03 3.31
CA GLU A 199 11.65 26.08 4.30
C GLU A 199 10.21 26.66 4.33
N GLY A 200 9.69 26.91 5.53
CA GLY A 200 8.42 27.61 5.76
C GLY A 200 7.15 26.83 5.45
N LYS A 201 7.23 25.51 5.18
CA LYS A 201 6.06 24.73 4.78
C LYS A 201 5.48 23.82 5.86
N LYS A 202 5.59 24.25 7.12
CA LYS A 202 4.92 23.63 8.29
C LYS A 202 3.46 23.24 8.00
N ARG A 203 2.75 24.00 7.17
CA ARG A 203 1.36 23.71 6.79
C ARG A 203 1.17 22.32 6.18
N PHE A 204 2.17 21.72 5.52
CA PHE A 204 2.06 20.38 4.96
C PHE A 204 1.93 19.33 6.08
N ALA A 205 2.83 19.41 7.08
CA ALA A 205 2.76 18.57 8.25
C ALA A 205 1.47 18.80 9.05
N ASP A 206 1.05 20.06 9.25
CA ASP A 206 -0.18 20.39 9.95
C ASP A 206 -1.42 19.78 9.27
N ILE A 207 -1.49 19.81 7.93
CA ILE A 207 -2.57 19.19 7.16
C ILE A 207 -2.52 17.66 7.27
N ALA A 208 -1.34 17.04 7.13
CA ALA A 208 -1.18 15.60 7.23
C ALA A 208 -1.64 15.08 8.61
N ARG A 209 -1.18 15.72 9.68
CA ARG A 209 -1.53 15.36 11.07
C ARG A 209 -2.99 15.62 11.40
N SER A 210 -3.55 16.73 10.92
CA SER A 210 -4.99 17.00 11.05
C SER A 210 -5.80 15.89 10.39
N HIS A 211 -5.49 15.55 9.14
CA HIS A 211 -6.18 14.48 8.42
C HIS A 211 -6.07 13.14 9.14
N ALA A 212 -4.85 12.73 9.52
CA ALA A 212 -4.61 11.47 10.21
C ALA A 212 -5.40 11.37 11.54
N THR A 213 -5.39 12.45 12.35
CA THR A 213 -6.08 12.48 13.64
C THR A 213 -7.60 12.40 13.48
N VAL A 214 -8.18 13.15 12.52
CA VAL A 214 -9.62 13.12 12.26
C VAL A 214 -10.04 11.77 11.67
N THR A 215 -9.23 11.19 10.78
CA THR A 215 -9.45 9.84 10.23
C THR A 215 -9.41 8.79 11.34
N MET A 216 -8.42 8.83 12.24
CA MET A 216 -8.34 7.96 13.42
C MET A 216 -9.63 7.98 14.24
N LYS A 217 -10.17 9.16 14.46
CA LYS A 217 -11.38 9.36 15.28
C LYS A 217 -12.65 8.83 14.62
N ASN A 218 -12.78 8.99 13.30
CA ASN A 218 -14.08 8.84 12.63
C ASN A 218 -14.18 7.58 11.77
N HIS A 219 -13.07 7.09 11.18
CA HIS A 219 -13.11 6.01 10.20
C HIS A 219 -12.97 4.60 10.80
N PHE A 220 -12.91 4.48 12.11
CA PHE A 220 -12.68 3.19 12.75
C PHE A 220 -13.75 2.87 13.79
N ARG A 221 -14.14 1.61 13.82
CA ARG A 221 -14.97 1.05 14.89
C ARG A 221 -14.15 0.85 16.17
N ALA A 222 -14.85 0.62 17.27
CA ALA A 222 -14.21 0.36 18.56
C ALA A 222 -13.26 -0.86 18.53
N ASP A 223 -13.56 -1.86 17.69
CA ASP A 223 -12.73 -3.06 17.50
C ASP A 223 -11.46 -2.83 16.64
N GLY A 224 -11.34 -1.69 15.97
CA GLY A 224 -10.22 -1.38 15.07
C GLY A 224 -10.51 -1.63 13.59
N GLY A 225 -11.68 -2.14 13.23
CA GLY A 225 -12.09 -2.30 11.84
C GLY A 225 -12.47 -0.98 11.17
N THR A 226 -12.14 -0.82 9.88
CA THR A 226 -12.36 0.42 9.14
C THR A 226 -13.77 0.56 8.60
N TYR A 227 -14.32 1.80 8.60
CA TYR A 227 -15.33 2.23 7.64
C TYR A 227 -14.64 2.69 6.36
N HIS A 228 -15.14 2.31 5.20
CA HIS A 228 -14.49 2.69 3.97
C HIS A 228 -14.79 4.16 3.61
N VAL A 229 -16.02 4.53 3.33
CA VAL A 229 -16.38 5.86 2.85
C VAL A 229 -17.18 6.62 3.89
N LEU A 230 -16.68 7.76 4.32
CA LEU A 230 -17.44 8.72 5.12
C LEU A 230 -17.75 9.96 4.29
N ASN A 231 -19.01 10.40 4.37
CA ASN A 231 -19.45 11.68 3.85
C ASN A 231 -19.58 12.70 5.00
N TYR A 232 -18.84 13.80 4.90
CA TYR A 232 -18.84 14.85 5.90
C TYR A 232 -19.77 15.99 5.50
N SER A 233 -20.57 16.48 6.44
CA SER A 233 -21.35 17.72 6.28
C SER A 233 -20.43 18.93 6.44
N GLN A 234 -20.28 19.71 5.38
CA GLN A 234 -19.53 20.97 5.42
C GLN A 234 -20.28 22.07 6.19
N LYS A 235 -21.59 21.90 6.43
CA LYS A 235 -22.41 22.81 7.22
C LYS A 235 -22.30 22.49 8.71
N ASP A 236 -22.50 21.20 9.08
CA ASP A 236 -22.61 20.77 10.47
C ASP A 236 -21.25 20.30 11.03
N LEU A 237 -20.22 20.28 10.20
CA LEU A 237 -18.84 19.92 10.56
C LEU A 237 -18.72 18.53 11.23
N ARG A 238 -19.46 17.55 10.75
CA ARG A 238 -19.49 16.18 11.27
C ARG A 238 -19.70 15.15 10.16
N VAL A 239 -19.45 13.88 10.46
CA VAL A 239 -19.86 12.78 9.61
C VAL A 239 -21.38 12.78 9.54
N GLN A 240 -21.93 12.82 8.33
CA GLN A 240 -23.37 12.78 8.08
C GLN A 240 -23.83 11.41 7.56
N GLU A 241 -22.93 10.64 6.96
CA GLU A 241 -23.30 9.37 6.33
C GLU A 241 -22.08 8.44 6.24
N ILE A 242 -22.30 7.15 6.49
CA ILE A 242 -21.36 6.08 6.18
C ILE A 242 -21.84 5.42 4.88
N ARG A 243 -21.00 5.42 3.84
CA ARG A 243 -21.33 4.84 2.54
C ARG A 243 -20.60 3.53 2.29
N ARG A 244 -21.27 2.61 1.62
CA ARG A 244 -20.60 1.46 1.02
C ARG A 244 -19.63 1.97 -0.05
N GLY A 245 -18.40 1.51 0.01
CA GLY A 245 -17.39 1.76 -1.03
C GLY A 245 -17.05 0.50 -1.79
N GLN A 246 -15.79 0.07 -1.65
CA GLN A 246 -15.27 -1.16 -2.25
C GLN A 246 -15.47 -2.40 -1.35
N GLY A 247 -15.94 -2.24 -0.11
CA GLY A 247 -16.24 -3.33 0.83
C GLY A 247 -17.58 -4.03 0.58
N ALA A 248 -17.82 -5.13 1.28
CA ALA A 248 -19.03 -5.92 1.17
C ALA A 248 -20.26 -5.17 1.73
N SER A 249 -20.07 -4.40 2.80
CA SER A 249 -21.10 -3.54 3.39
C SER A 249 -20.51 -2.27 3.99
N CYS A 250 -21.38 -1.39 4.53
CA CYS A 250 -20.95 -0.20 5.27
C CYS A 250 -20.29 -0.55 6.62
N PHE A 251 -20.53 -1.77 7.14
CA PHE A 251 -20.16 -2.17 8.50
C PHE A 251 -19.13 -3.30 8.56
N THR A 252 -18.72 -3.84 7.42
CA THR A 252 -17.61 -4.77 7.32
C THR A 252 -16.30 -4.00 7.08
N ALA A 253 -15.17 -4.64 7.24
CA ALA A 253 -13.88 -4.06 6.94
C ALA A 253 -13.37 -4.58 5.59
N TRP A 254 -13.33 -3.71 4.60
CA TRP A 254 -12.65 -3.97 3.34
C TRP A 254 -11.15 -4.15 3.60
N SER A 255 -10.60 -5.31 3.21
CA SER A 255 -9.26 -5.73 3.64
C SER A 255 -8.15 -4.81 3.14
N ARG A 256 -8.25 -4.30 1.93
CA ARG A 256 -7.25 -3.35 1.43
C ARG A 256 -7.32 -2.01 2.17
N GLY A 257 -8.50 -1.52 2.53
CA GLY A 257 -8.66 -0.33 3.37
C GLY A 257 -8.05 -0.52 4.76
N GLN A 258 -8.21 -1.71 5.33
CA GLN A 258 -7.58 -2.09 6.60
C GLN A 258 -6.04 -2.12 6.46
N SER A 259 -5.52 -2.68 5.37
CA SER A 259 -4.09 -2.72 5.08
C SER A 259 -3.50 -1.31 4.87
N TRP A 260 -4.22 -0.42 4.17
CA TRP A 260 -3.84 1.00 4.06
C TRP A 260 -3.72 1.68 5.41
N ALA A 261 -4.63 1.37 6.33
CA ALA A 261 -4.60 1.95 7.67
C ALA A 261 -3.40 1.46 8.49
N ILE A 262 -3.08 0.15 8.45
CA ILE A 262 -1.87 -0.40 9.10
C ILE A 262 -0.63 0.33 8.60
N TYR A 263 -0.44 0.39 7.28
CA TYR A 263 0.71 1.06 6.68
C TYR A 263 0.72 2.56 6.99
N GLY A 264 -0.40 3.25 6.77
CA GLY A 264 -0.48 4.69 6.90
C GLY A 264 -0.25 5.20 8.31
N TYR A 265 -0.77 4.53 9.35
CA TYR A 265 -0.50 4.94 10.74
C TYR A 265 0.91 4.55 11.19
N THR A 266 1.48 3.47 10.70
CA THR A 266 2.90 3.12 10.90
C THR A 266 3.80 4.20 10.28
N MET A 267 3.51 4.63 9.07
CA MET A 267 4.19 5.72 8.37
C MET A 267 4.06 7.04 9.14
N MET A 268 2.87 7.39 9.64
CA MET A 268 2.70 8.61 10.44
C MET A 268 3.53 8.58 11.73
N TYR A 269 3.65 7.43 12.38
CA TYR A 269 4.56 7.28 13.52
C TYR A 269 6.02 7.49 13.10
N ARG A 270 6.47 6.87 12.01
CA ARG A 270 7.82 7.07 11.47
C ARG A 270 8.15 8.56 11.25
N GLU A 271 7.20 9.29 10.68
CA GLU A 271 7.41 10.68 10.28
C GLU A 271 7.33 11.68 11.44
N THR A 272 6.52 11.35 12.48
CA THR A 272 6.18 12.29 13.56
C THR A 272 6.76 11.91 14.92
N GLY A 273 7.02 10.64 15.18
CA GLY A 273 7.36 10.11 16.52
C GLY A 273 6.17 10.10 17.50
N ASP A 274 4.95 10.44 17.06
CA ASP A 274 3.78 10.50 17.94
C ASP A 274 3.28 9.08 18.25
N LYS A 275 3.41 8.70 19.51
CA LYS A 275 3.00 7.38 20.01
C LYS A 275 1.52 7.06 19.78
N ALA A 276 0.65 8.06 19.68
CA ALA A 276 -0.76 7.83 19.41
C ALA A 276 -0.96 7.11 18.05
N TYR A 277 -0.15 7.44 17.05
CA TYR A 277 -0.18 6.74 15.76
C TYR A 277 0.38 5.32 15.86
N LEU A 278 1.44 5.09 16.64
CA LEU A 278 1.98 3.75 16.86
C LEU A 278 0.98 2.85 17.57
N ASP A 279 0.37 3.34 18.65
CA ASP A 279 -0.62 2.57 19.42
C ASP A 279 -1.84 2.26 18.55
N PHE A 280 -2.22 3.19 17.67
CA PHE A 280 -3.33 3.01 16.77
C PHE A 280 -2.99 2.04 15.62
N ALA A 281 -1.79 2.10 15.04
CA ALA A 281 -1.32 1.14 14.04
C ALA A 281 -1.35 -0.29 14.58
N GLN A 282 -0.92 -0.49 15.85
CA GLN A 282 -1.01 -1.77 16.51
C GLN A 282 -2.47 -2.26 16.65
N LYS A 283 -3.39 -1.37 17.07
CA LYS A 283 -4.81 -1.72 17.19
C LYS A 283 -5.42 -2.17 15.87
N VAL A 284 -5.11 -1.48 14.79
CA VAL A 284 -5.59 -1.80 13.44
C VAL A 284 -4.96 -3.09 12.91
N ALA A 285 -3.68 -3.34 13.21
CA ALA A 285 -2.98 -4.57 12.88
C ALA A 285 -3.54 -5.77 13.66
N ASP A 286 -3.73 -5.61 14.98
CA ASP A 286 -4.30 -6.65 15.84
C ASP A 286 -5.70 -7.08 15.37
N TYR A 287 -6.53 -6.13 14.93
CA TYR A 287 -7.83 -6.45 14.31
C TYR A 287 -7.68 -7.37 13.10
N ALA A 288 -6.79 -7.02 12.17
CA ALA A 288 -6.63 -7.78 10.94
C ALA A 288 -6.04 -9.18 11.18
N ILE A 289 -4.94 -9.25 11.95
CA ILE A 289 -4.20 -10.49 12.20
C ILE A 289 -5.04 -11.50 12.99
N ASN A 290 -5.81 -11.03 13.99
CA ASN A 290 -6.60 -11.88 14.87
C ASN A 290 -8.06 -12.02 14.40
N HIS A 291 -8.41 -11.50 13.22
CA HIS A 291 -9.77 -11.60 12.73
C HIS A 291 -10.14 -13.07 12.46
N PRO A 292 -11.32 -13.57 12.93
CA PRO A 292 -11.68 -14.97 12.79
C PRO A 292 -11.78 -15.45 11.32
N ASN A 293 -12.00 -14.52 10.40
CA ASN A 293 -12.03 -14.80 8.96
C ASN A 293 -10.70 -14.55 8.25
N MET A 294 -9.60 -14.30 8.98
CA MET A 294 -8.27 -14.27 8.37
C MET A 294 -7.85 -15.69 7.99
N PRO A 295 -7.58 -15.98 6.71
CA PRO A 295 -7.17 -17.30 6.28
C PRO A 295 -5.81 -17.69 6.85
N GLU A 296 -5.56 -19.01 6.92
CA GLU A 296 -4.36 -19.57 7.53
C GLU A 296 -3.06 -19.08 6.88
N ASP A 297 -3.04 -18.88 5.56
CA ASP A 297 -1.90 -18.34 4.81
C ASP A 297 -1.67 -16.83 5.01
N GLY A 298 -2.54 -16.15 5.73
CA GLY A 298 -2.44 -14.72 6.02
C GLY A 298 -2.84 -13.80 4.87
N ILE A 299 -3.29 -14.33 3.72
CA ILE A 299 -3.79 -13.50 2.62
C ILE A 299 -5.30 -13.31 2.80
N PRO A 300 -5.79 -12.09 3.06
CA PRO A 300 -7.19 -11.89 3.41
C PRO A 300 -8.12 -12.14 2.22
N PHE A 301 -9.38 -12.45 2.53
CA PHE A 301 -10.47 -12.24 1.57
C PHE A 301 -10.57 -10.74 1.25
N TRP A 302 -11.18 -10.38 0.14
CA TRP A 302 -11.33 -8.98 -0.29
C TRP A 302 -12.05 -8.10 0.75
N ASP A 303 -12.84 -8.71 1.63
CA ASP A 303 -13.50 -8.09 2.78
C ASP A 303 -13.56 -9.09 3.94
N PHE A 304 -13.26 -8.66 5.14
CA PHE A 304 -13.31 -9.51 6.34
C PHE A 304 -14.72 -10.03 6.65
N GLY A 305 -15.77 -9.38 6.12
CA GLY A 305 -17.15 -9.83 6.21
C GLY A 305 -17.61 -10.77 5.10
N ALA A 306 -16.70 -11.17 4.19
CA ALA A 306 -17.02 -12.04 3.04
C ALA A 306 -16.11 -13.28 3.00
N PRO A 307 -16.08 -14.13 4.06
CA PRO A 307 -15.26 -15.32 4.09
C PRO A 307 -15.70 -16.33 3.02
N GLY A 308 -14.71 -17.01 2.41
CA GLY A 308 -14.95 -18.00 1.37
C GLY A 308 -15.13 -17.43 -0.05
N GLU A 309 -15.05 -16.10 -0.19
CA GLU A 309 -15.03 -15.42 -1.49
C GLU A 309 -13.59 -15.17 -1.98
N GLU A 310 -13.39 -14.24 -2.93
CA GLU A 310 -12.08 -13.98 -3.52
C GLU A 310 -11.06 -13.49 -2.48
N ARG A 311 -9.84 -13.97 -2.64
CA ARG A 311 -8.67 -13.49 -1.90
C ARG A 311 -8.19 -12.19 -2.53
N ASP A 312 -7.62 -11.29 -1.71
CA ASP A 312 -6.98 -10.07 -2.23
C ASP A 312 -5.49 -10.07 -1.92
N SER A 313 -4.69 -10.54 -2.89
CA SER A 313 -3.22 -10.55 -2.80
C SER A 313 -2.65 -9.15 -2.62
N SER A 314 -3.31 -8.12 -3.19
CA SER A 314 -2.87 -6.74 -3.01
C SER A 314 -3.03 -6.26 -1.57
N ALA A 315 -4.11 -6.63 -0.89
CA ALA A 315 -4.26 -6.34 0.54
C ALA A 315 -3.21 -7.07 1.39
N GLY A 316 -2.89 -8.33 1.04
CA GLY A 316 -1.82 -9.10 1.69
C GLY A 316 -0.45 -8.44 1.55
N SER A 317 -0.07 -8.00 0.35
CA SER A 317 1.22 -7.36 0.09
C SER A 317 1.38 -6.02 0.80
N ILE A 318 0.33 -5.18 0.82
CA ILE A 318 0.31 -3.91 1.54
C ILE A 318 0.42 -4.14 3.05
N MET A 319 -0.33 -5.12 3.57
CA MET A 319 -0.29 -5.48 4.98
C MET A 319 1.09 -5.96 5.38
N ALA A 320 1.71 -6.89 4.63
CA ALA A 320 3.06 -7.39 4.89
C ALA A 320 4.08 -6.24 4.94
N SER A 321 4.01 -5.31 3.97
CA SER A 321 4.91 -4.16 3.95
C SER A 321 4.74 -3.27 5.19
N GLY A 322 3.50 -2.95 5.58
CA GLY A 322 3.21 -2.18 6.79
C GLY A 322 3.66 -2.89 8.07
N LEU A 323 3.43 -4.20 8.19
CA LEU A 323 3.79 -4.99 9.36
C LEU A 323 5.30 -5.14 9.55
N PHE A 324 6.10 -5.28 8.48
CA PHE A 324 7.57 -5.27 8.61
C PHE A 324 8.07 -3.97 9.22
N GLU A 325 7.52 -2.85 8.84
CA GLU A 325 7.91 -1.57 9.41
C GLU A 325 7.42 -1.42 10.87
N LEU A 326 6.15 -1.79 11.12
CA LEU A 326 5.54 -1.74 12.45
C LEU A 326 6.30 -2.61 13.45
N SER A 327 6.74 -3.81 13.04
CA SER A 327 7.47 -4.74 13.88
C SER A 327 8.75 -4.12 14.43
N GLY A 328 9.47 -3.34 13.63
CA GLY A 328 10.70 -2.65 14.04
C GLY A 328 10.46 -1.53 15.05
N PHE A 329 9.27 -0.92 15.06
CA PHE A 329 8.93 0.12 16.03
C PHE A 329 8.38 -0.41 17.35
N VAL A 330 7.65 -1.53 17.31
CA VAL A 330 7.03 -2.13 18.49
C VAL A 330 8.05 -2.94 19.30
N GLY A 331 8.88 -3.75 18.65
CA GLY A 331 9.86 -4.61 19.31
C GLY A 331 9.27 -5.72 20.20
N GLY A 332 10.12 -6.52 20.81
CA GLY A 332 9.75 -7.62 21.70
C GLY A 332 8.82 -8.65 21.05
N MET A 333 8.18 -9.50 21.84
CA MET A 333 7.30 -10.56 21.33
C MET A 333 6.17 -10.06 20.44
N LYS A 334 5.66 -8.88 20.68
CA LYS A 334 4.58 -8.30 19.84
C LYS A 334 5.13 -7.87 18.49
N GLY A 335 6.28 -7.22 18.44
CA GLY A 335 6.97 -6.89 17.20
C GLY A 335 7.36 -8.17 16.43
N GLU A 336 7.86 -9.20 17.12
CA GLU A 336 8.12 -10.52 16.55
C GLU A 336 6.85 -11.11 15.89
N SER A 337 5.70 -11.05 16.56
CA SER A 337 4.45 -11.58 16.01
C SER A 337 4.00 -10.86 14.71
N TYR A 338 4.22 -9.56 14.61
CA TYR A 338 3.94 -8.81 13.38
C TYR A 338 4.89 -9.18 12.25
N ARG A 339 6.19 -9.30 12.56
CA ARG A 339 7.19 -9.77 11.61
C ARG A 339 6.86 -11.15 11.08
N ASP A 340 6.58 -12.09 11.97
CA ASP A 340 6.33 -13.49 11.64
C ASP A 340 5.06 -13.63 10.78
N PHE A 341 4.02 -12.84 11.06
CA PHE A 341 2.85 -12.79 10.22
C PHE A 341 3.17 -12.22 8.81
N ALA A 342 4.00 -11.19 8.72
CA ALA A 342 4.43 -10.62 7.44
C ALA A 342 5.31 -11.62 6.65
N VAL A 343 6.18 -12.39 7.31
CA VAL A 343 6.95 -13.47 6.66
C VAL A 343 6.05 -14.55 6.10
N LYS A 344 5.04 -14.99 6.86
CA LYS A 344 4.02 -15.93 6.38
C LYS A 344 3.31 -15.41 5.13
N GLN A 345 2.89 -14.13 5.14
CA GLN A 345 2.27 -13.49 3.97
C GLN A 345 3.20 -13.49 2.76
N LEU A 346 4.48 -13.16 2.93
CA LEU A 346 5.44 -13.15 1.82
C LEU A 346 5.71 -14.55 1.26
N LEU A 347 5.82 -15.57 2.11
CA LEU A 347 5.94 -16.96 1.67
C LEU A 347 4.72 -17.41 0.87
N ALA A 348 3.51 -17.08 1.35
CA ALA A 348 2.28 -17.35 0.62
C ALA A 348 2.26 -16.64 -0.73
N LEU A 349 2.53 -15.32 -0.75
CA LEU A 349 2.55 -14.51 -1.99
C LEU A 349 3.62 -14.96 -2.98
N ALA A 350 4.76 -15.48 -2.51
CA ALA A 350 5.82 -16.01 -3.36
C ALA A 350 5.56 -17.46 -3.84
N SER A 351 4.54 -18.14 -3.32
CA SER A 351 4.16 -19.50 -3.72
C SER A 351 3.44 -19.52 -5.07
N PRO A 352 3.38 -20.68 -5.75
CA PRO A 352 2.62 -20.84 -7.00
C PRO A 352 1.12 -20.53 -6.88
N ALA A 353 0.57 -20.49 -5.65
CA ALA A 353 -0.82 -20.09 -5.43
C ALA A 353 -1.07 -18.62 -5.82
N TYR A 354 -0.10 -17.73 -5.54
CA TYR A 354 -0.24 -16.29 -5.80
C TYR A 354 0.78 -15.74 -6.78
N PHE A 355 2.02 -16.26 -6.80
CA PHE A 355 3.02 -15.81 -7.77
C PHE A 355 2.74 -16.41 -9.14
N SER A 356 2.75 -15.59 -10.18
CA SER A 356 2.45 -16.04 -11.54
C SER A 356 3.65 -16.77 -12.18
N GLU A 357 3.34 -17.66 -13.12
CA GLU A 357 4.33 -18.32 -13.96
C GLU A 357 4.13 -17.89 -15.42
N GLY A 358 5.23 -17.56 -16.08
CA GLY A 358 5.20 -17.16 -17.49
C GLY A 358 4.37 -15.91 -17.77
N ASP A 359 3.43 -16.00 -18.71
CA ASP A 359 2.62 -14.87 -19.20
C ASP A 359 1.13 -14.97 -18.82
N GLU A 360 0.77 -15.91 -17.96
CA GLU A 360 -0.64 -16.23 -17.62
C GLU A 360 -1.50 -15.02 -17.21
N ILE A 361 -0.86 -13.99 -16.64
CA ILE A 361 -1.48 -12.74 -16.24
C ILE A 361 -0.76 -11.50 -16.81
N GLY A 362 -0.24 -11.61 -18.04
CA GLY A 362 0.41 -10.49 -18.73
C GLY A 362 1.72 -10.05 -18.08
N HIS A 363 2.45 -10.98 -17.49
CA HIS A 363 3.74 -10.78 -16.82
C HIS A 363 3.71 -9.96 -15.51
N PHE A 364 2.55 -9.67 -14.92
CA PHE A 364 2.46 -9.21 -13.54
C PHE A 364 2.92 -10.30 -12.58
N LEU A 365 3.27 -9.93 -11.33
CA LEU A 365 3.78 -10.89 -10.34
C LEU A 365 2.67 -11.63 -9.63
N LEU A 366 1.68 -10.90 -9.10
CA LEU A 366 0.67 -11.46 -8.21
C LEU A 366 -0.66 -11.68 -8.91
N LYS A 367 -1.19 -12.89 -8.75
CA LYS A 367 -2.55 -13.30 -9.07
C LYS A 367 -3.51 -12.87 -7.97
N HIS A 368 -4.81 -12.98 -8.21
CA HIS A 368 -5.87 -12.89 -7.18
C HIS A 368 -5.95 -11.54 -6.44
N GLY A 369 -5.75 -10.43 -7.16
CA GLY A 369 -6.05 -9.11 -6.64
C GLY A 369 -7.53 -8.75 -6.84
N VAL A 370 -8.07 -7.91 -5.94
CA VAL A 370 -9.46 -7.41 -6.04
C VAL A 370 -9.48 -5.88 -5.95
N GLY A 371 -9.81 -5.21 -7.06
CA GLY A 371 -9.96 -3.76 -7.11
C GLY A 371 -11.25 -3.29 -6.45
N ALA A 372 -12.39 -3.53 -7.08
CA ALA A 372 -13.69 -3.06 -6.60
C ALA A 372 -14.80 -4.07 -6.90
N LYS A 373 -14.89 -5.17 -6.13
CA LYS A 373 -15.87 -6.23 -6.33
C LYS A 373 -17.32 -5.74 -6.39
N PRO A 374 -17.78 -4.77 -5.58
CA PRO A 374 -19.15 -4.26 -5.69
C PRO A 374 -19.50 -3.58 -7.02
N LYS A 375 -18.48 -3.28 -7.83
CA LYS A 375 -18.61 -2.68 -9.16
C LYS A 375 -18.26 -3.65 -10.28
N ASP A 376 -18.01 -4.91 -9.95
CA ASP A 376 -17.50 -5.93 -10.87
C ASP A 376 -16.28 -5.45 -11.67
N SER A 377 -15.39 -4.75 -10.96
CA SER A 377 -14.20 -4.13 -11.54
C SER A 377 -12.94 -4.68 -10.89
N GLU A 378 -12.04 -5.21 -11.73
CA GLU A 378 -10.74 -5.71 -11.28
C GLU A 378 -10.90 -6.82 -10.21
N VAL A 379 -11.72 -7.83 -10.50
CA VAL A 379 -11.97 -8.98 -9.61
C VAL A 379 -11.10 -10.14 -10.07
N ASP A 380 -10.39 -10.78 -9.13
CA ASP A 380 -9.48 -11.90 -9.39
C ASP A 380 -8.47 -11.62 -10.52
N THR A 381 -7.79 -10.47 -10.45
CA THR A 381 -6.89 -9.99 -11.50
C THR A 381 -5.56 -9.50 -10.92
N PRO A 382 -4.47 -9.48 -11.71
CA PRO A 382 -3.24 -8.84 -11.28
C PRO A 382 -3.42 -7.32 -11.19
N LEU A 383 -2.76 -6.72 -10.19
CA LEU A 383 -2.85 -5.28 -9.92
C LEU A 383 -1.43 -4.72 -9.68
N ASN A 384 -1.06 -3.68 -10.41
CA ASN A 384 0.30 -3.11 -10.35
C ASN A 384 0.71 -2.66 -8.94
N TYR A 385 -0.23 -2.24 -8.10
CA TYR A 385 0.04 -1.88 -6.71
C TYR A 385 0.23 -3.12 -5.80
N GLY A 386 -0.38 -4.25 -6.14
CA GLY A 386 -0.08 -5.53 -5.48
C GLY A 386 1.39 -5.90 -5.64
N ASP A 387 1.89 -5.85 -6.87
CA ASP A 387 3.30 -6.09 -7.20
C ASP A 387 4.23 -5.08 -6.52
N TYR A 388 3.86 -3.79 -6.54
CA TYR A 388 4.65 -2.72 -5.93
C TYR A 388 4.88 -2.99 -4.43
N TYR A 389 3.81 -3.25 -3.67
CA TYR A 389 3.93 -3.49 -2.23
C TYR A 389 4.54 -4.85 -1.90
N PHE A 390 4.39 -5.84 -2.76
CA PHE A 390 5.11 -7.11 -2.64
C PHE A 390 6.63 -6.89 -2.74
N LEU A 391 7.10 -6.18 -3.76
CA LEU A 391 8.52 -5.85 -3.92
C LEU A 391 9.04 -4.98 -2.76
N GLU A 392 8.25 -4.02 -2.29
CA GLU A 392 8.61 -3.21 -1.12
C GLU A 392 8.75 -4.07 0.14
N ALA A 393 7.81 -4.97 0.41
CA ALA A 393 7.84 -5.85 1.55
C ALA A 393 9.07 -6.78 1.52
N LEU A 394 9.42 -7.33 0.35
CA LEU A 394 10.65 -8.12 0.17
C LEU A 394 11.92 -7.29 0.46
N LEU A 395 11.95 -6.02 0.05
CA LEU A 395 13.07 -5.13 0.35
C LEU A 395 13.14 -4.76 1.83
N ARG A 396 12.01 -4.56 2.51
CA ARG A 396 11.93 -4.34 3.95
C ARG A 396 12.42 -5.57 4.71
N PHE A 397 11.97 -6.76 4.32
CA PHE A 397 12.48 -8.04 4.85
C PHE A 397 14.00 -8.17 4.67
N ARG A 398 14.51 -7.97 3.45
CA ARG A 398 15.96 -8.02 3.17
C ARG A 398 16.75 -7.04 4.04
N LYS A 399 16.24 -5.86 4.28
CA LYS A 399 16.89 -4.85 5.14
C LYS A 399 16.89 -5.32 6.60
N MET A 400 15.79 -5.86 7.08
CA MET A 400 15.66 -6.41 8.45
C MET A 400 16.68 -7.51 8.70
N VAL A 401 16.74 -8.53 7.84
CA VAL A 401 17.71 -9.64 7.97
C VAL A 401 19.15 -9.13 7.97
N LYS A 402 19.49 -8.20 7.07
CA LYS A 402 20.86 -7.62 7.02
C LYS A 402 21.23 -6.80 8.24
N SER A 403 20.26 -6.23 8.96
CA SER A 403 20.52 -5.48 10.20
C SER A 403 20.61 -6.33 11.45
N GLY A 404 20.33 -7.65 11.34
CA GLY A 404 20.34 -8.58 12.48
C GLY A 404 19.21 -8.36 13.48
N ASN A 405 18.13 -7.71 13.04
CA ASN A 405 16.95 -7.38 13.87
C ASN A 405 15.79 -8.33 13.57
#